data_30346d8fc6b146f7dcc152dcb7dc39e2
#
_entry.id   30346d8fc6b146f7dcc152dcb7dc39e2
#
_cell.length_a   1.000
_cell.length_b   1.000
_cell.length_c   1.000
_cell.angle_alpha   90.00
_cell.angle_beta   90.00
_cell.angle_gamma   90.00
#
_symmetry.space_group_name_H-M   'P 1'
#
loop_
_entity.id
_entity.type
_entity.pdbx_description
1 polymer ?
#
loop_
_entity_poly.entity_id
_entity_poly.type
_entity_poly.pdbx_seq_one_letter_code
_entity_poly.pdbx_strand_id
1 'polypeptide(L)'
;MCLCDSTIVELTITLVILVIMSVIAIPLYHQFMASVELKNTPRILTIHIQKAKYDAIIRHKNVVLCPSSDQLVCNTNWDNRLISFVDNNRNLQHDLNEELLTSIDLNHHYGSMKLQRFGKKQNSIIFQGSSGLPIESNGSFIYCSYDQLKNFKLILSKMGHVRLEELKNC
;
A
#
# COMPACT_ATOMS: atom_id res chain seq x y z
N MET A 1 26.88 -45.78 -21.91
CA MET A 1 26.03 -44.60 -22.00
C MET A 1 24.65 -45.09 -22.44
N CYS A 2 23.78 -45.45 -21.51
CA CYS A 2 22.40 -45.85 -21.85
C CYS A 2 21.63 -44.62 -22.19
N LEU A 3 21.30 -44.41 -23.45
CA LEU A 3 20.26 -43.53 -23.92
C LEU A 3 18.95 -44.19 -23.51
N CYS A 4 18.29 -43.65 -22.47
CA CYS A 4 16.92 -44.01 -22.16
C CYS A 4 16.04 -43.49 -23.30
N ASP A 5 15.56 -44.39 -24.15
CA ASP A 5 14.47 -44.10 -25.08
C ASP A 5 13.21 -43.76 -24.27
N SER A 6 12.98 -42.48 -24.03
CA SER A 6 11.73 -42.00 -23.44
C SER A 6 10.61 -42.32 -24.40
N THR A 7 9.72 -43.22 -24.01
CA THR A 7 8.57 -43.58 -24.87
C THR A 7 7.58 -42.40 -24.96
N ILE A 8 6.88 -42.24 -26.10
CA ILE A 8 5.83 -41.22 -26.28
C ILE A 8 4.82 -41.31 -25.16
N VAL A 9 4.53 -42.51 -24.68
CA VAL A 9 3.61 -42.75 -23.54
C VAL A 9 4.10 -42.11 -22.25
N GLU A 10 5.39 -42.22 -21.94
CA GLU A 10 5.98 -41.61 -20.75
C GLU A 10 5.93 -40.09 -20.81
N LEU A 11 6.18 -39.48 -21.98
CA LEU A 11 6.04 -38.06 -22.19
C LEU A 11 4.59 -37.58 -22.00
N THR A 12 3.62 -38.33 -22.54
CA THR A 12 2.20 -37.95 -22.39
C THR A 12 1.73 -38.05 -20.93
N ILE A 13 2.16 -39.07 -20.20
CA ILE A 13 1.82 -39.21 -18.75
C ILE A 13 2.41 -38.05 -17.96
N THR A 14 3.67 -37.67 -18.19
CA THR A 14 4.31 -36.55 -17.47
C THR A 14 3.62 -35.23 -17.76
N LEU A 15 3.22 -34.98 -19.01
CA LEU A 15 2.46 -33.79 -19.38
C LEU A 15 1.09 -33.73 -18.68
N VAL A 16 0.36 -34.84 -18.63
CA VAL A 16 -0.94 -34.90 -17.94
C VAL A 16 -0.78 -34.59 -16.46
N ILE A 17 0.22 -35.14 -15.79
CA ILE A 17 0.49 -34.87 -14.38
C ILE A 17 0.81 -33.38 -14.17
N LEU A 18 1.64 -32.78 -15.03
CA LEU A 18 1.97 -31.34 -14.94
C LEU A 18 0.74 -30.44 -15.11
N VAL A 19 -0.15 -30.79 -16.05
CA VAL A 19 -1.41 -30.04 -16.26
C VAL A 19 -2.29 -30.11 -15.01
N ILE A 20 -2.48 -31.30 -14.45
CA ILE A 20 -3.31 -31.48 -13.25
C ILE A 20 -2.74 -30.66 -12.07
N MET A 21 -1.44 -30.73 -11.84
CA MET A 21 -0.78 -29.94 -10.79
C MET A 21 -0.93 -28.44 -11.02
N SER A 22 -0.82 -27.97 -12.26
CA SER A 22 -0.94 -26.54 -12.59
C SER A 22 -2.34 -26.00 -12.30
N VAL A 23 -3.38 -26.75 -12.60
CA VAL A 23 -4.78 -26.34 -12.35
C VAL A 23 -5.07 -26.10 -10.88
N ILE A 24 -4.42 -26.83 -9.98
CA ILE A 24 -4.57 -26.68 -8.53
C ILE A 24 -3.63 -25.61 -7.99
N ALA A 25 -2.38 -25.56 -8.46
CA ALA A 25 -1.35 -24.68 -7.92
C ALA A 25 -1.63 -23.19 -8.21
N ILE A 26 -2.13 -22.86 -9.40
CA ILE A 26 -2.37 -21.47 -9.80
C ILE A 26 -3.37 -20.76 -8.89
N PRO A 27 -4.61 -21.28 -8.65
CA PRO A 27 -5.55 -20.60 -7.78
C PRO A 27 -5.08 -20.49 -6.32
N LEU A 28 -4.40 -21.51 -5.81
CA LEU A 28 -3.82 -21.45 -4.47
C LEU A 28 -2.74 -20.38 -4.35
N TYR A 29 -1.91 -20.21 -5.36
CA TYR A 29 -0.90 -19.17 -5.41
C TYR A 29 -1.53 -17.77 -5.40
N HIS A 30 -2.58 -17.52 -6.19
CA HIS A 30 -3.31 -16.26 -6.19
C HIS A 30 -3.92 -15.94 -4.82
N GLN A 31 -4.58 -16.89 -4.18
CA GLN A 31 -5.13 -16.70 -2.84
C GLN A 31 -4.03 -16.43 -1.80
N PHE A 32 -2.91 -17.12 -1.90
CA PHE A 32 -1.77 -16.89 -1.03
C PHE A 32 -1.24 -15.45 -1.20
N MET A 33 -0.99 -14.99 -2.43
CA MET A 33 -0.49 -13.65 -2.71
C MET A 33 -1.49 -12.56 -2.27
N ALA A 34 -2.78 -12.76 -2.48
CA ALA A 34 -3.82 -11.86 -1.99
C ALA A 34 -3.82 -11.76 -0.46
N SER A 35 -3.61 -12.87 0.24
CA SER A 35 -3.51 -12.88 1.69
C SER A 35 -2.24 -12.20 2.21
N VAL A 36 -1.14 -12.29 1.48
CA VAL A 36 0.12 -11.59 1.80
C VAL A 36 -0.05 -10.08 1.62
N GLU A 37 -0.64 -9.63 0.51
CA GLU A 37 -0.93 -8.22 0.27
C GLU A 37 -1.83 -7.65 1.37
N LEU A 38 -2.92 -8.34 1.70
CA LEU A 38 -3.87 -7.94 2.75
C LEU A 38 -3.18 -7.74 4.12
N LYS A 39 -2.23 -8.60 4.49
CA LYS A 39 -1.52 -8.52 5.78
C LYS A 39 -0.41 -7.49 5.79
N ASN A 40 0.28 -7.30 4.66
CA ASN A 40 1.44 -6.41 4.57
C ASN A 40 1.04 -4.95 4.39
N THR A 41 -0.01 -4.67 3.62
CA THR A 41 -0.45 -3.29 3.32
C THR A 41 -0.68 -2.44 4.57
N PRO A 42 -1.45 -2.86 5.60
CA PRO A 42 -1.65 -2.05 6.79
C PRO A 42 -0.36 -1.85 7.59
N ARG A 43 0.54 -2.83 7.58
CA ARG A 43 1.83 -2.75 8.25
C ARG A 43 2.75 -1.71 7.59
N ILE A 44 2.89 -1.79 6.27
CA ILE A 44 3.69 -0.84 5.48
C ILE A 44 3.15 0.57 5.68
N LEU A 45 1.84 0.76 5.54
CA LEU A 45 1.21 2.06 5.70
C LEU A 45 1.41 2.63 7.11
N THR A 46 1.27 1.82 8.14
CA THR A 46 1.53 2.23 9.54
C THR A 46 2.96 2.70 9.73
N ILE A 47 3.95 1.96 9.21
CA ILE A 47 5.37 2.32 9.30
C ILE A 47 5.61 3.68 8.64
N HIS A 48 5.08 3.91 7.45
CA HIS A 48 5.30 5.17 6.72
C HIS A 48 4.54 6.36 7.32
N ILE A 49 3.37 6.15 7.89
CA ILE A 49 2.64 7.15 8.68
C ILE A 49 3.49 7.56 9.91
N GLN A 50 4.01 6.60 10.66
CA GLN A 50 4.83 6.89 11.83
C GLN A 50 6.15 7.57 11.44
N LYS A 51 6.79 7.10 10.37
CA LYS A 51 8.01 7.72 9.84
C LYS A 51 7.76 9.18 9.47
N ALA A 52 6.73 9.49 8.69
CA ALA A 52 6.39 10.85 8.31
C ALA A 52 6.10 11.76 9.53
N LYS A 53 5.44 11.21 10.56
CA LYS A 53 5.24 11.90 11.84
C LYS A 53 6.56 12.25 12.53
N TYR A 54 7.48 11.29 12.64
CA TYR A 54 8.79 11.53 13.29
C TYR A 54 9.68 12.44 12.45
N ASP A 55 9.68 12.31 11.14
CA ASP A 55 10.40 13.20 10.22
C ASP A 55 9.94 14.66 10.39
N ALA A 56 8.63 14.90 10.56
CA ALA A 56 8.09 16.23 10.82
C ALA A 56 8.63 16.82 12.15
N ILE A 57 8.65 16.02 13.21
CA ILE A 57 9.15 16.45 14.55
C ILE A 57 10.65 16.75 14.48
N ILE A 58 11.45 15.84 13.93
CA ILE A 58 12.92 15.96 13.91
C ILE A 58 13.36 17.16 13.06
N ARG A 59 12.68 17.42 11.96
CA ARG A 59 13.02 18.50 11.03
C ARG A 59 12.38 19.84 11.38
N HIS A 60 11.43 19.85 12.33
CA HIS A 60 10.61 21.02 12.67
C HIS A 60 9.90 21.63 11.45
N LYS A 61 9.55 20.80 10.45
CA LYS A 61 8.91 21.19 9.20
C LYS A 61 7.69 20.33 8.92
N ASN A 62 6.75 20.87 8.15
CA ASN A 62 5.61 20.07 7.75
C ASN A 62 6.05 18.97 6.80
N VAL A 63 5.54 17.75 7.02
CA VAL A 63 5.75 16.60 6.14
C VAL A 63 4.41 16.18 5.58
N VAL A 64 4.37 16.08 4.26
CA VAL A 64 3.20 15.60 3.52
C VAL A 64 3.41 14.14 3.16
N LEU A 65 2.38 13.32 3.38
CA LEU A 65 2.29 11.93 2.95
C LEU A 65 1.11 11.81 1.98
N CYS A 66 1.38 11.42 0.74
CA CYS A 66 0.34 11.32 -0.28
C CYS A 66 0.66 10.27 -1.36
N PRO A 67 -0.36 9.80 -2.11
CA PRO A 67 -0.12 9.01 -3.30
C PRO A 67 0.39 9.90 -4.45
N SER A 68 1.33 9.38 -5.24
CA SER A 68 1.86 10.06 -6.42
C SER A 68 2.33 9.06 -7.46
N SER A 69 2.12 9.36 -8.73
CA SER A 69 2.63 8.56 -9.85
C SER A 69 4.02 9.00 -10.31
N ASP A 70 4.32 10.27 -10.22
CA ASP A 70 5.52 10.93 -10.75
C ASP A 70 6.50 11.42 -9.68
N GLN A 71 6.15 11.25 -8.39
CA GLN A 71 6.89 11.75 -7.22
C GLN A 71 6.90 13.28 -7.07
N LEU A 72 6.15 14.00 -7.89
CA LEU A 72 6.07 15.46 -7.87
C LEU A 72 4.71 15.94 -7.33
N VAL A 73 3.63 15.39 -7.88
CA VAL A 73 2.27 15.84 -7.57
C VAL A 73 1.49 14.77 -6.83
N CYS A 74 0.84 15.17 -5.74
CA CYS A 74 -0.10 14.29 -5.02
C CYS A 74 -1.34 14.02 -5.87
N ASN A 75 -1.72 12.76 -6.01
CA ASN A 75 -2.92 12.33 -6.72
C ASN A 75 -3.95 11.68 -5.78
N THR A 76 -4.93 10.95 -6.32
CA THR A 76 -5.99 10.32 -5.54
C THR A 76 -5.84 8.80 -5.43
N ASN A 77 -4.91 8.22 -6.17
CA ASN A 77 -4.76 6.77 -6.28
C ASN A 77 -3.75 6.24 -5.26
N TRP A 78 -4.27 5.64 -4.18
CA TRP A 78 -3.49 5.04 -3.10
C TRP A 78 -2.99 3.62 -3.41
N ASP A 79 -3.31 3.08 -4.60
CA ASP A 79 -2.95 1.70 -4.95
C ASP A 79 -1.52 1.56 -5.47
N ASN A 80 -0.94 2.63 -6.03
CA ASN A 80 0.33 2.55 -6.73
C ASN A 80 1.52 2.95 -5.84
N ARG A 81 1.80 4.24 -5.77
CA ARG A 81 2.99 4.75 -5.07
C ARG A 81 2.59 5.71 -3.96
N LEU A 82 3.29 5.61 -2.85
CA LEU A 82 3.19 6.51 -1.71
C LEU A 82 4.49 7.30 -1.58
N ILE A 83 4.39 8.62 -1.47
CA ILE A 83 5.54 9.50 -1.22
C ILE A 83 5.34 10.26 0.08
N SER A 84 6.47 10.61 0.73
CA SER A 84 6.48 11.62 1.78
C SER A 84 7.61 12.62 1.51
N PHE A 85 7.34 13.89 1.70
CA PHE A 85 8.27 14.98 1.46
C PHE A 85 8.08 16.13 2.44
N VAL A 86 9.11 16.97 2.55
CA VAL A 86 9.07 18.20 3.35
C VAL A 86 8.37 19.28 2.55
N ASP A 87 7.24 19.79 3.01
CA ASP A 87 6.49 20.87 2.37
C ASP A 87 6.81 22.21 3.07
N ASN A 88 7.72 22.98 2.49
CA ASN A 88 8.17 24.24 3.07
C ASN A 88 7.21 25.42 2.77
N ASN A 89 6.58 25.41 1.60
CA ASN A 89 5.72 26.48 1.10
C ASN A 89 4.22 26.21 1.30
N ARG A 90 3.86 25.02 1.76
CA ARG A 90 2.49 24.55 2.04
C ARG A 90 1.61 24.48 0.79
N ASN A 91 2.21 24.15 -0.36
CA ASN A 91 1.48 24.00 -1.61
C ASN A 91 1.00 22.55 -1.87
N LEU A 92 1.46 21.56 -1.06
CA LEU A 92 1.15 20.13 -1.18
C LEU A 92 1.66 19.50 -2.48
N GLN A 93 2.72 20.06 -3.04
CA GLN A 93 3.44 19.54 -4.19
C GLN A 93 4.90 19.38 -3.78
N HIS A 94 5.57 18.37 -4.29
CA HIS A 94 6.98 18.17 -4.06
C HIS A 94 7.76 19.00 -5.08
N ASP A 95 8.28 20.14 -4.64
CA ASP A 95 9.07 21.04 -5.46
C ASP A 95 10.55 20.65 -5.51
N LEU A 96 11.28 21.12 -6.52
CA LEU A 96 12.72 20.83 -6.68
C LEU A 96 13.60 21.24 -5.48
N ASN A 97 13.16 22.21 -4.71
CA ASN A 97 13.85 22.71 -3.50
C ASN A 97 13.43 22.00 -2.22
N GLU A 98 12.59 20.99 -2.33
CA GLU A 98 12.05 20.23 -1.20
C GLU A 98 12.65 18.83 -1.16
N GLU A 99 12.77 18.30 0.04
CA GLU A 99 13.39 17.00 0.26
C GLU A 99 12.36 15.88 0.19
N LEU A 100 12.53 14.96 -0.75
CA LEU A 100 11.79 13.71 -0.79
C LEU A 100 12.33 12.76 0.30
N LEU A 101 11.49 12.42 1.28
CA LEU A 101 11.89 11.60 2.43
C LEU A 101 11.69 10.11 2.19
N THR A 102 10.63 9.76 1.45
CA THR A 102 10.28 8.37 1.15
C THR A 102 9.51 8.28 -0.15
N SER A 103 9.81 7.25 -0.92
CA SER A 103 9.02 6.83 -2.07
C SER A 103 8.94 5.30 -2.05
N ILE A 104 7.74 4.76 -1.99
CA ILE A 104 7.49 3.32 -2.00
C ILE A 104 6.40 2.97 -3.00
N ASP A 105 6.61 1.85 -3.68
CA ASP A 105 5.60 1.28 -4.57
C ASP A 105 4.76 0.28 -3.76
N LEU A 106 3.47 0.54 -3.66
CA LEU A 106 2.51 -0.34 -3.01
C LEU A 106 2.04 -1.42 -3.98
N ASN A 107 1.73 -1.02 -5.23
CA ASN A 107 1.34 -1.89 -6.35
C ASN A 107 0.30 -2.93 -5.94
N HIS A 108 -0.85 -2.47 -5.46
CA HIS A 108 -1.93 -3.37 -5.08
C HIS A 108 -2.49 -4.07 -6.32
N HIS A 109 -2.44 -5.40 -6.32
CA HIS A 109 -2.94 -6.25 -7.40
C HIS A 109 -4.23 -6.99 -7.03
N TYR A 110 -4.44 -7.23 -5.73
CA TYR A 110 -5.54 -8.06 -5.22
C TYR A 110 -6.61 -7.25 -4.48
N GLY A 111 -6.48 -5.93 -4.44
CA GLY A 111 -7.45 -5.04 -3.83
C GLY A 111 -7.23 -3.59 -4.22
N SER A 112 -8.07 -2.72 -3.69
CA SER A 112 -7.93 -1.27 -3.85
C SER A 112 -8.01 -0.55 -2.53
N MET A 113 -7.25 0.54 -2.41
CA MET A 113 -7.20 1.36 -1.20
C MET A 113 -7.71 2.77 -1.46
N LYS A 114 -8.52 3.28 -0.53
CA LYS A 114 -9.06 4.64 -0.58
C LYS A 114 -8.87 5.32 0.77
N LEU A 115 -8.56 6.61 0.73
CA LEU A 115 -8.54 7.45 1.92
C LEU A 115 -9.91 8.10 2.10
N GLN A 116 -10.61 7.75 3.18
CA GLN A 116 -11.86 8.40 3.60
C GLN A 116 -11.56 9.39 4.72
N ARG A 117 -11.89 10.66 4.50
CA ARG A 117 -11.67 11.75 5.45
C ARG A 117 -12.99 12.44 5.82
N PHE A 118 -13.00 12.99 7.03
CA PHE A 118 -14.07 13.87 7.48
C PHE A 118 -13.67 15.32 7.15
N GLY A 119 -14.38 15.98 6.25
CA GLY A 119 -14.17 17.40 5.92
C GLY A 119 -13.63 17.65 4.52
N LYS A 120 -12.46 18.28 4.40
CA LYS A 120 -11.90 18.71 3.10
C LYS A 120 -11.52 17.52 2.20
N LYS A 121 -11.75 17.66 0.88
CA LYS A 121 -11.41 16.67 -0.17
C LYS A 121 -9.90 16.58 -0.45
N GLN A 122 -9.05 16.60 0.56
CA GLN A 122 -7.60 16.58 0.37
C GLN A 122 -7.10 15.14 0.46
N ASN A 123 -6.41 14.64 -0.56
CA ASN A 123 -5.93 13.26 -0.64
C ASN A 123 -4.52 13.07 -0.04
N SER A 124 -4.09 13.97 0.82
CA SER A 124 -2.80 13.95 1.50
C SER A 124 -2.97 14.01 3.01
N ILE A 125 -2.02 13.47 3.74
CA ILE A 125 -1.90 13.60 5.19
C ILE A 125 -0.75 14.55 5.47
N ILE A 126 -0.99 15.58 6.27
CA ILE A 126 -0.01 16.60 6.62
C ILE A 126 0.34 16.45 8.11
N PHE A 127 1.59 16.20 8.41
CA PHE A 127 2.12 16.17 9.77
C PHE A 127 2.79 17.48 10.10
N GLN A 128 2.39 18.09 11.21
CA GLN A 128 2.87 19.40 11.64
C GLN A 128 4.28 19.31 12.24
N GLY A 129 5.20 20.18 11.81
CA GLY A 129 6.58 20.18 12.28
C GLY A 129 6.75 20.49 13.76
N SER A 130 5.80 21.21 14.40
CA SER A 130 5.87 21.58 15.83
C SER A 130 5.42 20.45 16.76
N SER A 131 4.57 19.55 16.30
CA SER A 131 3.92 18.54 17.15
C SER A 131 3.92 17.13 16.59
N GLY A 132 4.19 16.97 15.29
CA GLY A 132 4.03 15.72 14.58
C GLY A 132 2.58 15.26 14.47
N LEU A 133 1.61 16.10 14.81
CA LEU A 133 0.20 15.74 14.73
C LEU A 133 -0.33 15.96 13.32
N PRO A 134 -1.28 15.14 12.86
CA PRO A 134 -1.91 15.33 11.55
C PRO A 134 -2.82 16.56 11.58
N ILE A 135 -2.50 17.56 10.75
CA ILE A 135 -3.28 18.79 10.63
C ILE A 135 -4.53 18.51 9.82
N GLU A 136 -5.71 18.64 10.44
CA GLU A 136 -7.00 18.41 9.77
C GLU A 136 -7.02 17.15 8.88
N SER A 137 -6.09 16.22 9.15
CA SER A 137 -5.74 15.10 8.25
C SER A 137 -6.10 13.75 8.84
N ASN A 138 -6.90 13.72 9.92
CA ASN A 138 -7.42 12.47 10.43
C ASN A 138 -8.40 11.84 9.43
N GLY A 139 -8.33 10.53 9.32
CA GLY A 139 -9.14 9.80 8.36
C GLY A 139 -8.96 8.30 8.50
N SER A 140 -9.50 7.58 7.55
CA SER A 140 -9.38 6.13 7.52
C SER A 140 -8.97 5.67 6.13
N PHE A 141 -7.98 4.83 6.07
CA PHE A 141 -7.65 4.08 4.86
C PHE A 141 -8.53 2.84 4.84
N ILE A 142 -9.28 2.67 3.77
CA ILE A 142 -10.13 1.51 3.54
C ILE A 142 -9.50 0.72 2.41
N TYR A 143 -9.17 -0.53 2.70
CA TYR A 143 -8.70 -1.49 1.70
C TYR A 143 -9.78 -2.53 1.45
N CYS A 144 -10.13 -2.68 0.17
CA CYS A 144 -11.14 -3.62 -0.31
C CYS A 144 -10.48 -4.66 -1.20
N SER A 145 -10.48 -5.92 -0.77
CA SER A 145 -10.00 -7.04 -1.56
C SER A 145 -10.98 -7.39 -2.69
N TYR A 146 -10.45 -7.72 -3.87
CA TYR A 146 -11.27 -8.15 -5.02
C TYR A 146 -11.84 -9.55 -4.83
N ASP A 147 -11.15 -10.44 -4.11
CA ASP A 147 -11.51 -11.84 -3.93
C ASP A 147 -12.42 -12.11 -2.71
N GLN A 148 -13.16 -11.09 -2.24
CA GLN A 148 -14.02 -11.18 -1.05
C GLN A 148 -13.31 -11.74 0.20
N LEU A 149 -11.99 -11.72 0.20
CA LEU A 149 -11.19 -11.94 1.38
C LEU A 149 -11.49 -10.83 2.39
N LYS A 150 -10.90 -10.89 3.54
CA LYS A 150 -11.10 -9.87 4.56
C LYS A 150 -10.71 -8.48 4.05
N ASN A 151 -11.53 -7.48 4.37
CA ASN A 151 -11.23 -6.07 4.14
C ASN A 151 -10.70 -5.46 5.45
N PHE A 152 -9.97 -4.34 5.36
CA PHE A 152 -9.55 -3.65 6.57
C PHE A 152 -9.76 -2.14 6.47
N LYS A 153 -9.84 -1.52 7.64
CA LYS A 153 -9.88 -0.09 7.84
C LYS A 153 -8.75 0.31 8.78
N LEU A 154 -7.82 1.13 8.30
CA LEU A 154 -6.75 1.70 9.10
C LEU A 154 -7.13 3.13 9.49
N ILE A 155 -7.36 3.38 10.75
CA ILE A 155 -7.82 4.66 11.28
C ILE A 155 -6.64 5.46 11.79
N LEU A 156 -6.45 6.66 11.25
CA LEU A 156 -5.53 7.66 11.77
C LEU A 156 -6.30 8.68 12.62
N SER A 157 -6.03 8.71 13.91
CA SER A 157 -6.64 9.65 14.84
C SER A 157 -6.02 11.05 14.74
N LYS A 158 -6.69 12.07 15.29
CA LYS A 158 -6.15 13.44 15.42
C LYS A 158 -4.86 13.51 16.22
N MET A 159 -4.62 12.54 17.11
CA MET A 159 -3.41 12.44 17.91
C MET A 159 -2.27 11.66 17.21
N GLY A 160 -2.46 11.29 15.96
CA GLY A 160 -1.47 10.54 15.19
C GLY A 160 -1.34 9.05 15.58
N HIS A 161 -2.31 8.51 16.32
CA HIS A 161 -2.38 7.08 16.59
C HIS A 161 -3.03 6.36 15.43
N VAL A 162 -2.47 5.20 15.08
CA VAL A 162 -2.96 4.34 14.02
C VAL A 162 -3.61 3.11 14.66
N ARG A 163 -4.84 2.78 14.24
CA ARG A 163 -5.58 1.60 14.67
C ARG A 163 -6.11 0.84 13.46
N LEU A 164 -5.92 -0.48 13.47
CA LEU A 164 -6.42 -1.39 12.44
C LEU A 164 -7.74 -2.00 12.91
N GLU A 165 -8.75 -2.00 12.05
CA GLU A 165 -10.04 -2.64 12.25
C GLU A 165 -10.36 -3.55 11.06
N GLU A 166 -10.95 -4.72 11.32
CA GLU A 166 -11.51 -5.56 10.25
C GLU A 166 -12.82 -4.93 9.74
N LEU A 167 -12.98 -4.88 8.41
CA LEU A 167 -14.18 -4.39 7.77
C LEU A 167 -14.92 -5.56 7.13
N LYS A 168 -16.22 -5.71 7.43
CA LYS A 168 -17.04 -6.81 6.89
C LYS A 168 -17.47 -6.55 5.45
N ASN A 169 -17.73 -5.30 5.10
CA ASN A 169 -18.18 -4.89 3.76
C ASN A 169 -17.43 -3.62 3.33
N CYS A 170 -17.19 -3.48 2.06
CA CYS A 170 -16.65 -2.28 1.42
C CYS A 170 -17.72 -1.34 0.84
#